data_e1f0dbeb686cc0e999bbfa795622aa89
#
_entry.id   e1f0dbeb686cc0e999bbfa795622aa89
#
_cell.length_a   1.000
_cell.length_b   1.000
_cell.length_c   1.000
_cell.angle_alpha   90.00
_cell.angle_beta   90.00
_cell.angle_gamma   90.00
#
_symmetry.space_group_name_H-M   'P 1'
#
loop_
_entity.id
_entity.type
_entity.pdbx_description
1 polymer ?
#
loop_
_entity_poly.entity_id
_entity_poly.type
_entity_poly.pdbx_seq_one_letter_code
_entity_poly.pdbx_strand_id
1 'polypeptide(L)'
;MALLNLLYEGGYQVIVAHVNYHKRAQSNLEQTGLEQYCLNRDIPIYVLDVDATAAEGNFQGWARTIRYRFFADIVNEENATAILTAHHLNDHIETILLQKKRKTMSFCMGICLKTTILGRQVIRPLLHVSKDELIDYCASRHIDYAIDESNMTDAYERNRIRHHLVPKLETHEIDKLLLEAETYNANTEKLLHEIAQSFIEGKLLIKQVFGYGDRELFLALHLLLEKQCHDYPISKTLLKEVRDIAHGTKSHWRRHLRGDVWLVRSYDTLEVMKFDRTDKYSYTYSKPSKDDTPYFYMDFTQSSHRGVAPIESYPITIRNPEPGDYLLIDGHRRLLRRLFIDWKLPRHRRHSWPVMLDRHGEIIFVPRYRPDFKIEDNRRFFVK
;
A
#
# COMPACT_ATOMS: atom_id res chain seq x y z
N MET A 1 8.72 8.83 27.12
CA MET A 1 9.08 8.13 28.38
C MET A 1 7.86 7.50 29.04
N ALA A 2 6.73 8.21 29.28
CA ALA A 2 5.54 7.63 29.94
C ALA A 2 5.07 6.29 29.35
N LEU A 3 4.89 6.19 28.01
CA LEU A 3 4.48 4.94 27.36
C LEU A 3 5.44 3.78 27.64
N LEU A 4 6.75 4.03 27.55
CA LEU A 4 7.77 3.01 27.79
C LEU A 4 7.70 2.49 29.22
N ASN A 5 7.58 3.39 30.19
CA ASN A 5 7.49 3.01 31.62
C ASN A 5 6.17 2.24 31.89
N LEU A 6 5.03 2.69 31.35
CA LEU A 6 3.74 2.01 31.50
C LEU A 6 3.79 0.57 30.99
N LEU A 7 4.42 0.36 29.83
CA LEU A 7 4.56 -0.96 29.28
C LEU A 7 5.49 -1.86 30.09
N TYR A 8 6.61 -1.29 30.55
CA TYR A 8 7.57 -2.01 31.40
C TYR A 8 6.94 -2.43 32.74
N GLU A 9 6.27 -1.52 33.43
CA GLU A 9 5.58 -1.83 34.68
C GLU A 9 4.38 -2.78 34.49
N GLY A 10 3.74 -2.72 33.31
CA GLY A 10 2.68 -3.66 32.93
C GLY A 10 3.16 -5.06 32.58
N GLY A 11 4.47 -5.33 32.65
CA GLY A 11 5.06 -6.64 32.40
C GLY A 11 5.09 -7.06 30.92
N TYR A 12 4.96 -6.09 30.00
CA TYR A 12 5.07 -6.38 28.56
C TYR A 12 6.54 -6.56 28.16
N GLN A 13 6.78 -7.46 27.22
CA GLN A 13 8.07 -7.55 26.54
C GLN A 13 8.19 -6.36 25.58
N VAL A 14 9.09 -5.46 25.86
CA VAL A 14 9.27 -4.21 25.14
C VAL A 14 10.63 -4.16 24.47
N ILE A 15 10.64 -3.69 23.24
CA ILE A 15 11.84 -3.33 22.46
C ILE A 15 11.71 -1.86 22.10
N VAL A 16 12.77 -1.10 22.25
CA VAL A 16 12.79 0.32 21.91
C VAL A 16 13.51 0.53 20.60
N ALA A 17 12.86 1.26 19.67
CA ALA A 17 13.45 1.70 18.42
C ALA A 17 13.51 3.23 18.37
N HIS A 18 14.71 3.80 18.35
CA HIS A 18 14.95 5.25 18.35
C HIS A 18 15.61 5.69 17.06
N VAL A 19 15.17 6.82 16.48
CA VAL A 19 15.81 7.43 15.31
C VAL A 19 16.34 8.80 15.67
N ASN A 20 17.65 8.99 15.63
CA ASN A 20 18.28 10.27 15.86
C ASN A 20 18.66 10.92 14.53
N TYR A 21 18.12 12.11 14.27
CA TYR A 21 18.41 12.90 13.06
C TYR A 21 19.52 13.93 13.28
N HIS A 22 20.13 13.98 14.46
CA HIS A 22 21.20 14.93 14.84
C HIS A 22 20.91 16.41 14.54
N LYS A 23 19.62 16.76 14.48
CA LYS A 23 19.19 18.09 14.05
C LYS A 23 19.39 19.15 15.14
N ARG A 24 19.60 18.72 16.39
CA ARG A 24 19.76 19.54 17.58
C ARG A 24 20.81 18.91 18.50
N ALA A 25 21.59 19.75 19.18
CA ALA A 25 22.57 19.26 20.15
C ALA A 25 21.91 18.40 21.25
N GLN A 26 20.69 18.77 21.67
CA GLN A 26 19.91 18.08 22.70
C GLN A 26 19.50 16.66 22.28
N SER A 27 19.37 16.36 20.97
CA SER A 27 18.92 15.02 20.52
C SER A 27 19.88 13.89 20.95
N ASN A 28 21.17 14.19 21.09
CA ASN A 28 22.15 13.21 21.58
C ASN A 28 21.99 12.96 23.09
N LEU A 29 21.67 14.00 23.87
CA LEU A 29 21.38 13.87 25.31
C LEU A 29 20.09 13.06 25.52
N GLU A 30 19.06 13.32 24.72
CA GLU A 30 17.80 12.57 24.73
C GLU A 30 18.04 11.08 24.45
N GLN A 31 18.86 10.77 23.45
CA GLN A 31 19.26 9.40 23.12
C GLN A 31 20.00 8.76 24.29
N THR A 32 21.05 9.40 24.84
CA THR A 32 21.82 8.86 25.95
C THR A 32 20.95 8.59 27.20
N GLY A 33 20.00 9.49 27.50
CA GLY A 33 19.06 9.29 28.61
C GLY A 33 18.13 8.09 28.37
N LEU A 34 17.69 7.90 27.13
CA LEU A 34 16.84 6.76 26.73
C LEU A 34 17.62 5.43 26.78
N GLU A 35 18.85 5.41 26.28
CA GLU A 35 19.75 4.25 26.35
C GLU A 35 20.03 3.85 27.81
N GLN A 36 20.31 4.82 28.68
CA GLN A 36 20.54 4.57 30.12
C GLN A 36 19.27 4.04 30.81
N TYR A 37 18.10 4.57 30.47
CA TYR A 37 16.82 4.09 30.98
C TYR A 37 16.57 2.62 30.60
N CYS A 38 16.85 2.27 29.33
CA CYS A 38 16.74 0.91 28.84
C CYS A 38 17.74 -0.04 29.46
N LEU A 39 19.01 0.37 29.54
CA LEU A 39 20.08 -0.40 30.19
C LEU A 39 19.76 -0.78 31.65
N ASN A 40 19.26 0.16 32.42
CA ASN A 40 18.92 -0.06 33.83
C ASN A 40 17.73 -1.02 34.03
N ARG A 41 17.03 -1.40 32.93
CA ARG A 41 15.83 -2.24 32.99
C ARG A 41 15.90 -3.48 32.06
N ASP A 42 17.09 -3.76 31.51
CA ASP A 42 17.32 -4.85 30.55
C ASP A 42 16.36 -4.79 29.35
N ILE A 43 16.01 -3.58 28.87
CA ILE A 43 15.16 -3.38 27.70
C ILE A 43 16.06 -3.27 26.46
N PRO A 44 15.89 -4.13 25.45
CA PRO A 44 16.60 -3.99 24.19
C PRO A 44 16.29 -2.66 23.51
N ILE A 45 17.33 -1.97 23.03
CA ILE A 45 17.19 -0.69 22.31
C ILE A 45 17.97 -0.75 20.99
N TYR A 46 17.34 -0.32 19.91
CA TYR A 46 17.92 -0.15 18.59
C TYR A 46 17.91 1.32 18.22
N VAL A 47 19.05 1.84 17.83
CA VAL A 47 19.22 3.24 17.44
C VAL A 47 19.60 3.32 15.97
N LEU A 48 18.93 4.20 15.23
CA LEU A 48 19.29 4.55 13.86
C LEU A 48 19.74 6.03 13.84
N ASP A 49 21.02 6.23 13.56
CA ASP A 49 21.57 7.57 13.33
C ASP A 49 21.38 7.95 11.87
N VAL A 50 20.78 9.13 11.64
CA VAL A 50 20.41 9.59 10.29
C VAL A 50 20.91 11.00 10.07
N ASP A 51 21.64 11.22 8.98
CA ASP A 51 22.03 12.57 8.57
C ASP A 51 20.82 13.33 8.00
N ALA A 52 20.39 14.38 8.72
CA ALA A 52 19.27 15.22 8.33
C ALA A 52 19.52 15.98 7.00
N THR A 53 20.78 16.14 6.57
CA THR A 53 21.15 16.82 5.32
C THR A 53 20.77 15.99 4.09
N ALA A 54 20.58 14.69 4.24
CA ALA A 54 20.13 13.79 3.17
C ALA A 54 18.63 13.92 2.84
N ALA A 55 17.89 14.79 3.55
CA ALA A 55 16.46 14.97 3.32
C ALA A 55 16.18 15.73 2.02
N GLU A 56 15.49 15.09 1.09
CA GLU A 56 14.97 15.72 -0.10
C GLU A 56 13.53 16.23 0.13
N GLY A 57 13.29 17.52 -0.14
CA GLY A 57 11.95 18.10 -0.07
C GLY A 57 11.40 18.28 1.36
N ASN A 58 10.22 17.71 1.64
CA ASN A 58 9.59 17.84 2.96
C ASN A 58 10.24 16.94 3.99
N PHE A 59 11.07 17.51 4.87
CA PHE A 59 11.75 16.79 5.94
C PHE A 59 10.82 15.93 6.80
N GLN A 60 9.64 16.42 7.18
CA GLN A 60 8.73 15.66 8.06
C GLN A 60 8.21 14.39 7.37
N GLY A 61 7.89 14.47 6.08
CA GLY A 61 7.46 13.31 5.28
C GLY A 61 8.60 12.30 5.11
N TRP A 62 9.79 12.79 4.78
CA TRP A 62 10.98 11.97 4.64
C TRP A 62 11.35 11.28 5.96
N ALA A 63 11.44 12.02 7.06
CA ALA A 63 11.75 11.48 8.38
C ALA A 63 10.71 10.44 8.84
N ARG A 64 9.42 10.67 8.54
CA ARG A 64 8.37 9.70 8.80
C ARG A 64 8.62 8.39 8.03
N THR A 65 8.99 8.47 6.77
CA THR A 65 9.27 7.28 5.93
C THR A 65 10.45 6.48 6.50
N ILE A 66 11.56 7.14 6.83
CA ILE A 66 12.74 6.49 7.43
C ILE A 66 12.36 5.80 8.73
N ARG A 67 11.67 6.51 9.62
CA ARG A 67 11.26 6.00 10.92
C ARG A 67 10.43 4.73 10.82
N TYR A 68 9.38 4.72 9.98
CA TYR A 68 8.52 3.55 9.87
C TYR A 68 9.17 2.38 9.13
N ARG A 69 10.11 2.63 8.21
CA ARG A 69 10.94 1.56 7.63
C ARG A 69 11.79 0.88 8.70
N PHE A 70 12.54 1.67 9.44
CA PHE A 70 13.35 1.17 10.55
C PHE A 70 12.53 0.39 11.57
N PHE A 71 11.37 0.90 11.98
CA PHE A 71 10.47 0.19 12.89
C PHE A 71 9.97 -1.13 12.30
N ALA A 72 9.65 -1.15 11.01
CA ALA A 72 9.21 -2.38 10.35
C ALA A 72 10.32 -3.44 10.27
N ASP A 73 11.57 -3.01 10.06
CA ASP A 73 12.74 -3.89 10.04
C ASP A 73 12.95 -4.53 11.42
N ILE A 74 12.93 -3.75 12.51
CA ILE A 74 13.02 -4.25 13.89
C ILE A 74 11.87 -5.22 14.22
N VAL A 75 10.64 -4.91 13.81
CA VAL A 75 9.49 -5.82 14.01
C VAL A 75 9.73 -7.17 13.34
N ASN A 76 10.38 -7.19 12.17
CA ASN A 76 10.71 -8.45 11.47
C ASN A 76 11.83 -9.21 12.17
N GLU A 77 12.91 -8.54 12.54
CA GLU A 77 14.09 -9.13 13.15
C GLU A 77 13.76 -9.74 14.52
N GLU A 78 12.98 -9.02 15.31
CA GLU A 78 12.64 -9.39 16.68
C GLU A 78 11.30 -10.15 16.81
N ASN A 79 10.61 -10.40 15.70
CA ASN A 79 9.27 -11.01 15.69
C ASN A 79 8.27 -10.27 16.60
N ALA A 80 8.39 -8.95 16.70
CA ALA A 80 7.49 -8.14 17.52
C ALA A 80 6.06 -8.12 16.91
N THR A 81 5.07 -8.04 17.79
CA THR A 81 3.65 -8.15 17.37
C THR A 81 3.07 -6.84 16.84
N ALA A 82 3.57 -5.69 17.32
CA ALA A 82 3.08 -4.38 16.91
C ALA A 82 4.11 -3.28 17.21
N ILE A 83 3.94 -2.15 16.54
CA ILE A 83 4.64 -0.89 16.82
C ILE A 83 3.74 -0.04 17.72
N LEU A 84 4.23 0.43 18.83
CA LEU A 84 3.51 1.35 19.71
C LEU A 84 4.09 2.75 19.60
N THR A 85 3.23 3.77 19.52
CA THR A 85 3.65 5.17 19.49
C THR A 85 2.90 6.00 20.51
N ALA A 86 3.60 6.97 21.11
CA ALA A 86 3.12 7.78 22.22
C ALA A 86 2.28 9.01 21.78
N HIS A 87 1.48 8.87 20.71
CA HIS A 87 0.49 9.91 20.40
C HIS A 87 -0.56 9.97 21.50
N HIS A 88 -0.87 11.19 21.92
CA HIS A 88 -1.77 11.45 23.05
C HIS A 88 -3.00 12.31 22.61
N LEU A 89 -3.90 12.61 23.54
CA LEU A 89 -5.16 13.30 23.27
C LEU A 89 -4.95 14.67 22.57
N ASN A 90 -3.97 15.45 23.02
CA ASN A 90 -3.70 16.75 22.41
C ASN A 90 -3.28 16.60 20.93
N ASP A 91 -2.47 15.60 20.58
CA ASP A 91 -2.11 15.30 19.18
C ASP A 91 -3.34 14.92 18.34
N HIS A 92 -4.29 14.19 18.95
CA HIS A 92 -5.53 13.80 18.31
C HIS A 92 -6.40 15.01 18.00
N ILE A 93 -6.60 15.90 18.97
CA ILE A 93 -7.35 17.17 18.81
C ILE A 93 -6.70 18.07 17.75
N GLU A 94 -5.36 18.26 17.82
CA GLU A 94 -4.61 19.02 16.82
C GLU A 94 -4.87 18.50 15.40
N THR A 95 -4.88 17.17 15.24
CA THR A 95 -5.11 16.52 13.94
C THR A 95 -6.54 16.73 13.46
N ILE A 96 -7.54 16.61 14.34
CA ILE A 96 -8.96 16.88 14.02
C ILE A 96 -9.11 18.32 13.51
N LEU A 97 -8.59 19.29 14.27
CA LEU A 97 -8.67 20.71 13.93
C LEU A 97 -7.99 21.02 12.59
N LEU A 98 -6.81 20.41 12.35
CA LEU A 98 -6.08 20.57 11.10
C LEU A 98 -6.84 20.00 9.90
N GLN A 99 -7.44 18.82 10.05
CA GLN A 99 -8.26 18.18 9.02
C GLN A 99 -9.51 19.00 8.71
N LYS A 100 -10.23 19.49 9.75
CA LYS A 100 -11.40 20.37 9.60
C LYS A 100 -11.03 21.67 8.87
N LYS A 101 -9.95 22.31 9.25
CA LYS A 101 -9.48 23.54 8.61
C LYS A 101 -9.12 23.34 7.13
N ARG A 102 -8.46 22.23 6.80
CA ARG A 102 -8.07 21.88 5.42
C ARG A 102 -9.20 21.31 4.60
N LYS A 103 -10.34 20.99 5.21
CA LYS A 103 -11.47 20.26 4.56
C LYS A 103 -10.97 19.01 3.83
N THR A 104 -10.05 18.28 4.45
CA THR A 104 -9.43 17.10 3.87
C THR A 104 -10.36 15.90 4.02
N MET A 105 -10.62 15.21 2.94
CA MET A 105 -11.16 13.85 3.03
C MET A 105 -10.11 12.94 3.62
N SER A 106 -10.46 12.20 4.65
CA SER A 106 -9.54 11.31 5.33
C SER A 106 -10.22 9.98 5.63
N PHE A 107 -9.41 8.95 5.72
CA PHE A 107 -9.84 7.63 6.17
C PHE A 107 -10.28 7.65 7.65
N CYS A 108 -9.63 8.49 8.45
CA CYS A 108 -9.89 8.61 9.88
C CYS A 108 -9.88 10.10 10.26
N MET A 109 -10.89 10.56 10.98
CA MET A 109 -10.87 11.89 11.59
C MET A 109 -10.02 11.82 12.86
N GLY A 110 -9.04 12.72 12.95
CA GLY A 110 -8.03 12.66 13.98
C GLY A 110 -6.96 11.60 13.71
N ILE A 111 -6.44 11.00 14.76
CA ILE A 111 -5.46 9.93 14.71
C ILE A 111 -6.16 8.61 15.03
N CYS A 112 -6.03 7.60 14.16
CA CYS A 112 -6.60 6.29 14.41
C CYS A 112 -5.88 5.58 15.57
N LEU A 113 -6.62 4.94 16.46
CA LEU A 113 -6.07 4.14 17.56
C LEU A 113 -5.16 3.02 17.03
N LYS A 114 -5.62 2.35 15.97
CA LYS A 114 -4.87 1.29 15.27
C LYS A 114 -4.79 1.61 13.79
N THR A 115 -3.66 1.34 13.16
CA THR A 115 -3.47 1.49 11.71
C THR A 115 -2.40 0.53 11.24
N THR A 116 -2.39 0.22 9.94
CA THR A 116 -1.32 -0.57 9.33
C THR A 116 -0.38 0.35 8.56
N ILE A 117 0.92 0.25 8.79
CA ILE A 117 1.96 0.99 8.07
C ILE A 117 3.03 -0.01 7.64
N LEU A 118 3.35 -0.05 6.35
CA LEU A 118 4.29 -1.01 5.76
C LEU A 118 3.99 -2.47 6.15
N GLY A 119 2.69 -2.82 6.20
CA GLY A 119 2.23 -4.15 6.60
C GLY A 119 2.34 -4.47 8.09
N ARG A 120 2.72 -3.50 8.94
CA ARG A 120 2.87 -3.68 10.39
C ARG A 120 1.80 -2.92 11.15
N GLN A 121 1.26 -3.55 12.19
CA GLN A 121 0.27 -2.91 13.04
C GLN A 121 0.92 -1.81 13.90
N VAL A 122 0.35 -0.60 13.86
CA VAL A 122 0.74 0.54 14.70
C VAL A 122 -0.41 0.86 15.64
N ILE A 123 -0.13 0.86 16.95
CA ILE A 123 -1.12 1.11 18.00
C ILE A 123 -0.72 2.35 18.80
N ARG A 124 -1.70 3.14 19.24
CA ARG A 124 -1.51 4.38 20.00
C ARG A 124 -2.28 4.34 21.32
N PRO A 125 -1.71 3.66 22.33
CA PRO A 125 -2.44 3.38 23.58
C PRO A 125 -2.82 4.64 24.37
N LEU A 126 -2.06 5.73 24.20
CA LEU A 126 -2.24 6.97 24.96
C LEU A 126 -3.18 7.98 24.28
N LEU A 127 -3.91 7.58 23.25
CA LEU A 127 -4.69 8.51 22.42
C LEU A 127 -5.81 9.22 23.18
N HIS A 128 -6.26 8.65 24.30
CA HIS A 128 -7.29 9.23 25.18
C HIS A 128 -6.72 9.85 26.46
N VAL A 129 -5.41 9.88 26.61
CA VAL A 129 -4.72 10.46 27.78
C VAL A 129 -4.20 11.84 27.39
N SER A 130 -4.46 12.84 28.21
CA SER A 130 -4.00 14.20 27.97
C SER A 130 -2.48 14.33 28.20
N LYS A 131 -1.90 15.38 27.62
CA LYS A 131 -0.48 15.69 27.85
C LYS A 131 -0.16 15.97 29.33
N ASP A 132 -1.07 16.64 30.02
CA ASP A 132 -0.89 17.01 31.42
C ASP A 132 -0.91 15.76 32.32
N GLU A 133 -1.84 14.82 32.10
CA GLU A 133 -1.84 13.53 32.80
C GLU A 133 -0.53 12.74 32.57
N LEU A 134 0.06 12.82 31.39
CA LEU A 134 1.34 12.16 31.10
C LEU A 134 2.52 12.84 31.76
N ILE A 135 2.48 14.18 31.94
CA ILE A 135 3.47 14.96 32.70
C ILE A 135 3.38 14.60 34.17
N ASP A 136 2.17 14.62 34.74
CA ASP A 136 1.92 14.27 36.14
C ASP A 136 2.34 12.82 36.43
N TYR A 137 2.06 11.90 35.51
CA TYR A 137 2.53 10.52 35.63
C TYR A 137 4.06 10.44 35.67
N CYS A 138 4.77 11.12 34.78
CA CYS A 138 6.23 11.12 34.76
C CYS A 138 6.79 11.75 36.07
N ALA A 139 6.19 12.85 36.52
CA ALA A 139 6.61 13.51 37.79
C ALA A 139 6.41 12.60 39.00
N SER A 140 5.24 11.94 39.10
CA SER A 140 4.93 11.05 40.24
C SER A 140 5.83 9.80 40.30
N ARG A 141 6.43 9.42 39.20
CA ARG A 141 7.32 8.24 39.04
C ARG A 141 8.79 8.62 38.93
N HIS A 142 9.14 9.93 39.08
CA HIS A 142 10.50 10.43 38.91
C HIS A 142 11.14 10.00 37.57
N ILE A 143 10.36 10.06 36.49
CA ILE A 143 10.83 9.71 35.14
C ILE A 143 11.29 10.98 34.44
N ASP A 144 12.56 11.06 34.13
CA ASP A 144 13.11 12.15 33.32
C ASP A 144 12.59 12.06 31.87
N TYR A 145 12.22 13.22 31.31
CA TYR A 145 11.84 13.37 29.92
C TYR A 145 12.31 14.71 29.37
N ALA A 146 12.59 14.73 28.10
CA ALA A 146 13.02 15.93 27.41
C ALA A 146 11.81 16.70 26.83
N ILE A 147 11.92 18.04 26.83
CA ILE A 147 10.96 18.93 26.19
C ILE A 147 11.56 19.36 24.84
N ASP A 148 10.85 19.06 23.75
CA ASP A 148 11.27 19.43 22.40
C ASP A 148 11.01 20.92 22.14
N GLU A 149 12.07 21.75 22.21
CA GLU A 149 12.00 23.20 21.94
C GLU A 149 11.56 23.55 20.52
N SER A 150 11.73 22.67 19.52
CA SER A 150 11.27 22.92 18.16
C SER A 150 9.74 23.02 18.06
N ASN A 151 9.04 22.51 19.07
CA ASN A 151 7.60 22.66 19.21
C ASN A 151 7.18 24.10 19.62
N MET A 152 8.12 24.96 20.03
CA MET A 152 7.83 26.33 20.47
C MET A 152 7.70 27.33 19.32
N THR A 153 7.99 26.96 18.09
CA THR A 153 7.93 27.87 16.95
C THR A 153 6.60 27.76 16.20
N ASP A 154 6.01 28.89 15.81
CA ASP A 154 4.78 28.95 15.01
C ASP A 154 5.00 28.76 13.50
N ALA A 155 6.16 28.25 13.10
CA ALA A 155 6.51 28.06 11.69
C ALA A 155 5.56 27.12 10.94
N TYR A 156 4.97 26.18 11.66
CA TYR A 156 4.04 25.20 11.08
C TYR A 156 2.61 25.39 11.58
N GLU A 157 1.65 25.14 10.71
CA GLU A 157 0.21 25.24 11.00
C GLU A 157 -0.19 24.42 12.24
N ARG A 158 0.40 23.22 12.40
CA ARG A 158 0.13 22.35 13.54
C ARG A 158 0.60 23.01 14.85
N ASN A 159 1.73 23.67 14.85
CA ASN A 159 2.23 24.39 16.03
C ASN A 159 1.33 25.57 16.39
N ARG A 160 0.83 26.30 15.38
CA ARG A 160 -0.15 27.38 15.62
C ARG A 160 -1.44 26.85 16.25
N ILE A 161 -1.95 25.72 15.81
CA ILE A 161 -3.11 25.07 16.42
C ILE A 161 -2.79 24.68 17.87
N ARG A 162 -1.64 24.07 18.12
CA ARG A 162 -1.16 23.66 19.44
C ARG A 162 -1.06 24.83 20.41
N HIS A 163 -0.51 25.96 20.01
CA HIS A 163 -0.23 27.09 20.88
C HIS A 163 -1.42 28.04 21.05
N HIS A 164 -2.25 28.20 20.01
CA HIS A 164 -3.24 29.26 19.99
C HIS A 164 -4.69 28.79 19.97
N LEU A 165 -4.95 27.55 19.59
CA LEU A 165 -6.32 27.02 19.54
C LEU A 165 -6.56 26.00 20.66
N VAL A 166 -5.76 24.96 20.77
CA VAL A 166 -5.99 23.88 21.75
C VAL A 166 -6.06 24.39 23.20
N PRO A 167 -5.20 25.31 23.68
CA PRO A 167 -5.29 25.81 25.05
C PRO A 167 -6.52 26.68 25.34
N LYS A 168 -7.23 27.12 24.32
CA LYS A 168 -8.45 27.95 24.45
C LYS A 168 -9.72 27.16 24.39
N LEU A 169 -9.65 25.88 24.07
CA LEU A 169 -10.83 25.02 24.01
C LEU A 169 -11.31 24.70 25.43
N GLU A 170 -12.58 24.88 25.64
CA GLU A 170 -13.26 24.43 26.85
C GLU A 170 -13.53 22.91 26.77
N THR A 171 -13.70 22.27 27.92
CA THR A 171 -13.92 20.81 28.00
C THR A 171 -15.09 20.37 27.09
N HIS A 172 -16.19 21.10 27.09
CA HIS A 172 -17.36 20.77 26.26
C HIS A 172 -17.08 20.86 24.74
N GLU A 173 -16.15 21.74 24.32
CA GLU A 173 -15.72 21.86 22.91
C GLU A 173 -14.84 20.69 22.51
N ILE A 174 -13.96 20.26 23.43
CA ILE A 174 -13.13 19.06 23.25
C ILE A 174 -14.03 17.83 23.11
N ASP A 175 -14.97 17.63 24.04
CA ASP A 175 -15.92 16.50 24.01
C ASP A 175 -16.69 16.46 22.69
N LYS A 176 -17.14 17.62 22.22
CA LYS A 176 -17.85 17.73 20.92
C LYS A 176 -16.96 17.33 19.74
N LEU A 177 -15.69 17.76 19.72
CA LEU A 177 -14.73 17.40 18.68
C LEU A 177 -14.47 15.90 18.68
N LEU A 178 -14.32 15.29 19.85
CA LEU A 178 -14.09 13.85 19.98
C LEU A 178 -15.31 13.05 19.53
N LEU A 179 -16.51 13.44 19.94
CA LEU A 179 -17.76 12.81 19.51
C LEU A 179 -17.96 12.91 17.98
N GLU A 180 -17.64 14.07 17.38
CA GLU A 180 -17.66 14.22 15.92
C GLU A 180 -16.67 13.26 15.25
N ALA A 181 -15.46 13.12 15.79
CA ALA A 181 -14.45 12.23 15.26
C ALA A 181 -14.86 10.75 15.39
N GLU A 182 -15.37 10.35 16.53
CA GLU A 182 -15.91 8.98 16.76
C GLU A 182 -17.03 8.66 15.80
N THR A 183 -18.01 9.57 15.67
CA THR A 183 -19.14 9.41 14.74
C THR A 183 -18.66 9.30 13.29
N TYR A 184 -17.72 10.15 12.89
CA TYR A 184 -17.10 10.09 11.56
C TYR A 184 -16.43 8.74 11.30
N ASN A 185 -15.66 8.25 12.28
CA ASN A 185 -14.89 7.02 12.16
C ASN A 185 -15.82 5.79 12.14
N ALA A 186 -16.84 5.74 12.99
CA ALA A 186 -17.85 4.68 12.97
C ALA A 186 -18.60 4.62 11.63
N ASN A 187 -18.98 5.79 11.08
CA ASN A 187 -19.59 5.84 9.75
C ASN A 187 -18.63 5.40 8.65
N THR A 188 -17.33 5.70 8.78
CA THR A 188 -16.32 5.25 7.82
C THR A 188 -16.19 3.74 7.82
N GLU A 189 -16.19 3.08 8.98
CA GLU A 189 -16.13 1.61 9.08
C GLU A 189 -17.33 0.95 8.40
N LYS A 190 -18.56 1.49 8.60
CA LYS A 190 -19.75 1.00 7.90
C LYS A 190 -19.62 1.12 6.38
N LEU A 191 -19.23 2.31 5.90
CA LEU A 191 -19.01 2.55 4.46
C LEU A 191 -17.92 1.64 3.88
N LEU A 192 -16.85 1.39 4.60
CA LEU A 192 -15.79 0.47 4.16
C LEU A 192 -16.30 -0.95 4.01
N HIS A 193 -17.13 -1.42 4.93
CA HIS A 193 -17.75 -2.74 4.84
C HIS A 193 -18.64 -2.86 3.59
N GLU A 194 -19.47 -1.84 3.33
CA GLU A 194 -20.34 -1.78 2.15
C GLU A 194 -19.51 -1.72 0.85
N ILE A 195 -18.49 -0.85 0.82
CA ILE A 195 -17.61 -0.68 -0.34
C ILE A 195 -16.80 -1.95 -0.62
N ALA A 196 -16.37 -2.68 0.43
CA ALA A 196 -15.62 -3.93 0.25
C ALA A 196 -16.40 -4.98 -0.56
N GLN A 197 -17.74 -4.98 -0.50
CA GLN A 197 -18.61 -5.84 -1.31
C GLN A 197 -18.58 -5.50 -2.81
N SER A 198 -18.09 -4.32 -3.16
CA SER A 198 -17.94 -3.86 -4.55
C SER A 198 -16.66 -4.36 -5.22
N PHE A 199 -15.86 -5.10 -4.49
CA PHE A 199 -14.62 -5.67 -5.00
C PHE A 199 -14.79 -7.15 -5.36
N ILE A 200 -14.26 -7.52 -6.53
CA ILE A 200 -14.13 -8.91 -6.96
C ILE A 200 -12.65 -9.18 -7.19
N GLU A 201 -12.08 -10.17 -6.51
CA GLU A 201 -10.66 -10.54 -6.62
C GLU A 201 -9.71 -9.33 -6.41
N GLY A 202 -10.06 -8.42 -5.52
CA GLY A 202 -9.27 -7.22 -5.24
C GLY A 202 -9.39 -6.09 -6.27
N LYS A 203 -10.32 -6.20 -7.24
CA LYS A 203 -10.62 -5.20 -8.26
C LYS A 203 -11.93 -4.51 -7.96
N LEU A 204 -11.96 -3.18 -8.11
CA LEU A 204 -13.18 -2.40 -7.96
C LEU A 204 -14.01 -2.47 -9.27
N LEU A 205 -15.29 -2.79 -9.15
CA LEU A 205 -16.20 -2.80 -10.30
C LEU A 205 -16.54 -1.36 -10.72
N ILE A 206 -16.35 -1.04 -11.98
CA ILE A 206 -16.64 0.30 -12.55
C ILE A 206 -18.11 0.71 -12.34
N LYS A 207 -19.06 -0.23 -12.47
CA LYS A 207 -20.48 0.04 -12.28
C LYS A 207 -20.81 0.60 -10.88
N GLN A 208 -20.02 0.27 -9.88
CA GLN A 208 -20.22 0.77 -8.51
C GLN A 208 -19.81 2.24 -8.38
N VAL A 209 -18.79 2.66 -9.15
CA VAL A 209 -18.32 4.05 -9.15
C VAL A 209 -19.41 5.03 -9.56
N PHE A 210 -20.39 4.62 -10.37
CA PHE A 210 -21.53 5.46 -10.78
C PHE A 210 -22.38 5.92 -9.59
N GLY A 211 -22.54 5.08 -8.57
CA GLY A 211 -23.33 5.39 -7.37
C GLY A 211 -22.55 6.09 -6.26
N TYR A 212 -21.24 6.20 -6.40
CA TYR A 212 -20.40 6.75 -5.34
C TYR A 212 -20.35 8.28 -5.35
N GLY A 213 -20.58 8.89 -4.19
CA GLY A 213 -20.16 10.26 -3.89
C GLY A 213 -18.64 10.37 -3.78
N ASP A 214 -18.14 11.58 -3.49
CA ASP A 214 -16.69 11.82 -3.39
C ASP A 214 -16.04 11.02 -2.24
N ARG A 215 -16.78 10.85 -1.15
CA ARG A 215 -16.29 10.13 0.03
C ARG A 215 -16.19 8.63 -0.22
N GLU A 216 -17.23 8.02 -0.76
CA GLU A 216 -17.26 6.59 -1.08
C GLU A 216 -16.18 6.26 -2.12
N LEU A 217 -16.01 7.09 -3.14
CA LEU A 217 -14.96 6.91 -4.14
C LEU A 217 -13.56 7.06 -3.54
N PHE A 218 -13.37 8.03 -2.62
CA PHE A 218 -12.12 8.19 -1.88
C PHE A 218 -11.78 6.93 -1.09
N LEU A 219 -12.75 6.39 -0.34
CA LEU A 219 -12.57 5.18 0.46
C LEU A 219 -12.33 3.94 -0.41
N ALA A 220 -13.05 3.81 -1.53
CA ALA A 220 -12.85 2.72 -2.49
C ALA A 220 -11.43 2.75 -3.09
N LEU A 221 -10.95 3.93 -3.48
CA LEU A 221 -9.58 4.09 -3.97
C LEU A 221 -8.55 3.84 -2.88
N HIS A 222 -8.83 4.23 -1.64
CA HIS A 222 -7.96 3.94 -0.51
C HIS A 222 -7.78 2.43 -0.32
N LEU A 223 -8.89 1.67 -0.27
CA LEU A 223 -8.85 0.19 -0.19
C LEU A 223 -8.09 -0.43 -1.38
N LEU A 224 -8.32 0.10 -2.57
CA LEU A 224 -7.69 -0.41 -3.79
C LEU A 224 -6.16 -0.19 -3.78
N LEU A 225 -5.71 0.95 -3.25
CA LEU A 225 -4.31 1.37 -3.24
C LEU A 225 -3.52 0.78 -2.06
N GLU A 226 -4.18 0.45 -0.95
CA GLU A 226 -3.56 0.11 0.32
C GLU A 226 -2.49 -0.99 0.20
N LYS A 227 -2.73 -2.03 -0.58
CA LYS A 227 -1.82 -3.18 -0.69
C LYS A 227 -0.54 -2.91 -1.48
N GLN A 228 -0.60 -2.05 -2.50
CA GLN A 228 0.50 -1.88 -3.46
C GLN A 228 1.08 -0.46 -3.48
N CYS A 229 0.33 0.51 -3.01
CA CYS A 229 0.70 1.91 -3.04
C CYS A 229 0.22 2.63 -1.77
N HIS A 230 0.59 2.06 -0.62
CA HIS A 230 0.28 2.62 0.69
C HIS A 230 0.71 4.10 0.75
N ASP A 231 -0.04 4.94 1.42
CA ASP A 231 0.17 6.39 1.54
C ASP A 231 0.14 7.19 0.22
N TYR A 232 -0.38 6.61 -0.89
CA TYR A 232 -0.56 7.40 -2.10
C TYR A 232 -1.64 8.47 -1.89
N PRO A 233 -1.35 9.76 -2.19
CA PRO A 233 -2.29 10.84 -1.96
C PRO A 233 -3.46 10.78 -2.95
N ILE A 234 -4.66 10.53 -2.44
CA ILE A 234 -5.88 10.55 -3.25
C ILE A 234 -6.37 11.99 -3.37
N SER A 235 -6.02 12.63 -4.47
CA SER A 235 -6.40 14.01 -4.76
C SER A 235 -7.81 14.11 -5.36
N LYS A 236 -8.43 15.31 -5.24
CA LYS A 236 -9.70 15.60 -5.94
C LYS A 236 -9.58 15.42 -7.46
N THR A 237 -8.39 15.68 -8.02
CA THR A 237 -8.11 15.45 -9.45
C THR A 237 -8.19 13.96 -9.78
N LEU A 238 -7.62 13.08 -8.95
CA LEU A 238 -7.70 11.64 -9.16
C LEU A 238 -9.15 11.14 -9.06
N LEU A 239 -9.92 11.62 -8.08
CA LEU A 239 -11.35 11.28 -7.94
C LEU A 239 -12.12 11.67 -9.21
N LYS A 240 -11.89 12.88 -9.72
CA LYS A 240 -12.51 13.36 -10.94
C LYS A 240 -12.12 12.49 -12.14
N GLU A 241 -10.83 12.21 -12.33
CA GLU A 241 -10.35 11.35 -13.43
C GLU A 241 -10.98 9.96 -13.38
N VAL A 242 -11.06 9.33 -12.20
CA VAL A 242 -11.68 8.01 -12.06
C VAL A 242 -13.17 8.06 -12.37
N ARG A 243 -13.87 9.12 -11.97
CA ARG A 243 -15.29 9.33 -12.30
C ARG A 243 -15.48 9.54 -13.81
N ASP A 244 -14.66 10.39 -14.42
CA ASP A 244 -14.72 10.67 -15.86
C ASP A 244 -14.48 9.39 -16.69
N ILE A 245 -13.52 8.57 -16.30
CA ILE A 245 -13.27 7.30 -16.99
C ILE A 245 -14.39 6.28 -16.74
N ALA A 246 -15.01 6.25 -15.56
CA ALA A 246 -16.14 5.38 -15.29
C ALA A 246 -17.29 5.69 -16.25
N HIS A 247 -17.68 6.95 -16.37
CA HIS A 247 -18.74 7.40 -17.29
C HIS A 247 -18.36 7.37 -18.77
N GLY A 248 -17.05 7.28 -19.06
CA GLY A 248 -16.55 7.29 -20.44
C GLY A 248 -16.68 5.95 -21.15
N THR A 249 -16.74 6.00 -22.49
CA THR A 249 -16.85 4.82 -23.39
C THR A 249 -15.53 4.05 -23.52
N LYS A 250 -14.40 4.60 -23.06
CA LYS A 250 -13.10 3.94 -23.18
C LYS A 250 -13.00 2.78 -22.21
N SER A 251 -12.93 1.56 -22.72
CA SER A 251 -12.76 0.34 -21.91
C SER A 251 -11.38 0.15 -21.30
N HIS A 252 -10.41 0.98 -21.70
CA HIS A 252 -9.04 0.91 -21.19
C HIS A 252 -8.51 2.30 -20.87
N TRP A 253 -7.96 2.45 -19.66
CA TRP A 253 -7.28 3.66 -19.20
C TRP A 253 -6.22 3.26 -18.18
N ARG A 254 -5.17 4.07 -18.06
CA ARG A 254 -4.13 3.88 -17.05
C ARG A 254 -3.60 5.20 -16.56
N ARG A 255 -3.30 5.25 -15.29
CA ARG A 255 -2.66 6.36 -14.60
C ARG A 255 -1.42 5.85 -13.86
N HIS A 256 -0.28 6.46 -14.13
CA HIS A 256 0.92 6.22 -13.34
C HIS A 256 0.73 6.78 -11.93
N LEU A 257 1.05 5.99 -10.92
CA LEU A 257 0.98 6.38 -9.52
C LEU A 257 2.38 6.69 -9.00
N ARG A 258 3.19 5.67 -8.75
CA ARG A 258 4.55 5.82 -8.23
C ARG A 258 5.39 4.60 -8.62
N GLY A 259 6.68 4.82 -9.00
CA GLY A 259 7.57 3.73 -9.36
C GLY A 259 7.03 2.92 -10.55
N ASP A 260 6.84 1.63 -10.34
CA ASP A 260 6.26 0.68 -11.29
C ASP A 260 4.74 0.51 -11.14
N VAL A 261 4.11 1.21 -10.18
CA VAL A 261 2.70 1.05 -9.81
C VAL A 261 1.79 1.96 -10.64
N TRP A 262 0.71 1.37 -11.17
CA TRP A 262 -0.27 2.03 -12.00
C TRP A 262 -1.69 1.70 -11.56
N LEU A 263 -2.59 2.67 -11.69
CA LEU A 263 -4.02 2.48 -11.61
C LEU A 263 -4.54 2.22 -13.03
N VAL A 264 -5.24 1.12 -13.22
CA VAL A 264 -5.61 0.62 -14.55
C VAL A 264 -7.11 0.30 -14.59
N ARG A 265 -7.81 0.86 -15.58
CA ARG A 265 -9.12 0.37 -15.98
C ARG A 265 -8.96 -0.69 -17.07
N SER A 266 -9.55 -1.85 -16.85
CA SER A 266 -9.67 -2.92 -17.82
C SER A 266 -11.14 -3.32 -17.93
N TYR A 267 -11.81 -2.89 -18.99
CA TYR A 267 -13.25 -3.09 -19.18
C TYR A 267 -14.07 -2.59 -17.99
N ASP A 268 -14.67 -3.50 -17.22
CA ASP A 268 -15.59 -3.21 -16.13
C ASP A 268 -14.92 -3.16 -14.76
N THR A 269 -13.59 -3.22 -14.71
CA THR A 269 -12.81 -3.21 -13.46
C THR A 269 -11.77 -2.10 -13.41
N LEU A 270 -11.52 -1.62 -12.19
CA LEU A 270 -10.39 -0.76 -11.84
C LEU A 270 -9.50 -1.52 -10.87
N GLU A 271 -8.20 -1.59 -11.14
CA GLU A 271 -7.23 -2.35 -10.37
C GLU A 271 -5.89 -1.61 -10.28
N VAL A 272 -5.11 -1.94 -9.26
CA VAL A 272 -3.72 -1.47 -9.12
C VAL A 272 -2.79 -2.56 -9.61
N MET A 273 -1.86 -2.18 -10.47
CA MET A 273 -0.93 -3.11 -11.10
C MET A 273 0.48 -2.59 -11.06
N LYS A 274 1.42 -3.52 -10.88
CA LYS A 274 2.83 -3.25 -11.16
C LYS A 274 3.11 -3.59 -12.62
N PHE A 275 3.66 -2.63 -13.35
CA PHE A 275 4.23 -2.89 -14.66
C PHE A 275 5.74 -2.97 -14.51
N ASP A 276 6.25 -4.17 -14.38
CA ASP A 276 7.65 -4.36 -14.73
C ASP A 276 7.84 -3.96 -16.19
N ARG A 277 8.93 -3.28 -16.50
CA ARG A 277 9.37 -3.13 -17.89
C ARG A 277 9.46 -4.54 -18.42
N THR A 278 8.52 -4.88 -19.28
CA THR A 278 8.42 -6.23 -19.82
C THR A 278 9.67 -6.49 -20.62
N ASP A 279 10.56 -7.24 -20.04
CA ASP A 279 11.65 -7.81 -20.78
C ASP A 279 11.04 -8.73 -21.83
N LYS A 280 11.51 -8.57 -23.07
CA LYS A 280 11.20 -9.54 -24.11
C LYS A 280 11.76 -10.87 -23.63
N TYR A 281 10.97 -11.91 -23.74
CA TYR A 281 11.42 -13.27 -23.44
C TYR A 281 11.28 -14.17 -24.65
N SER A 282 12.14 -15.17 -24.72
CA SER A 282 12.09 -16.22 -25.72
C SER A 282 12.74 -17.48 -25.15
N TYR A 283 11.95 -18.54 -25.02
CA TYR A 283 12.38 -19.83 -24.50
C TYR A 283 12.27 -20.86 -25.61
N THR A 284 13.34 -21.58 -25.92
CA THR A 284 13.37 -22.62 -26.95
C THR A 284 13.58 -24.00 -26.34
N TYR A 285 12.74 -24.93 -26.71
CA TYR A 285 12.74 -26.31 -26.22
C TYR A 285 12.96 -27.26 -27.39
N SER A 286 14.01 -28.06 -27.34
CA SER A 286 14.35 -29.03 -28.40
C SER A 286 13.53 -30.32 -28.34
N LYS A 287 12.88 -30.59 -27.21
CA LYS A 287 12.07 -31.79 -26.94
C LYS A 287 10.95 -31.47 -25.95
N PRO A 288 9.92 -32.32 -25.82
CA PRO A 288 8.91 -32.19 -24.78
C PRO A 288 9.53 -32.03 -23.39
N SER A 289 9.20 -30.94 -22.70
CA SER A 289 9.81 -30.51 -21.44
C SER A 289 8.76 -30.03 -20.45
N LYS A 290 9.17 -29.95 -19.20
CA LYS A 290 8.43 -29.27 -18.12
C LYS A 290 9.24 -28.06 -17.71
N ASP A 291 8.59 -26.91 -17.59
CA ASP A 291 9.23 -25.67 -17.16
C ASP A 291 8.27 -24.76 -16.40
N ASP A 292 8.83 -23.99 -15.48
CA ASP A 292 8.11 -23.03 -14.64
C ASP A 292 8.82 -21.65 -14.67
N THR A 293 8.42 -20.85 -15.65
CA THR A 293 9.00 -19.53 -15.92
C THR A 293 8.24 -18.41 -15.18
N PRO A 294 8.74 -17.18 -15.15
CA PRO A 294 7.98 -16.03 -14.65
C PRO A 294 6.68 -15.74 -15.43
N TYR A 295 6.56 -16.20 -16.67
CA TYR A 295 5.47 -15.84 -17.59
C TYR A 295 4.44 -16.97 -17.81
N PHE A 296 4.89 -18.21 -17.74
CA PHE A 296 4.04 -19.38 -17.97
C PHE A 296 4.60 -20.61 -17.25
N TYR A 297 3.72 -21.56 -17.00
CA TYR A 297 4.06 -22.94 -16.67
C TYR A 297 3.70 -23.85 -17.83
N MET A 298 4.52 -24.83 -18.12
CA MET A 298 4.20 -25.91 -19.05
C MET A 298 4.68 -27.26 -18.55
N ASP A 299 3.94 -28.31 -18.91
CA ASP A 299 4.35 -29.71 -18.74
C ASP A 299 3.91 -30.53 -19.96
N PHE A 300 4.84 -30.77 -20.89
CA PHE A 300 4.65 -31.55 -22.10
C PHE A 300 5.34 -32.90 -22.07
N THR A 301 5.76 -33.36 -20.90
CA THR A 301 6.50 -34.64 -20.73
C THR A 301 5.62 -35.88 -20.91
N GLN A 302 4.28 -35.77 -20.83
CA GLN A 302 3.39 -36.90 -20.95
C GLN A 302 2.86 -37.08 -22.39
N SER A 303 2.68 -38.33 -22.82
CA SER A 303 2.39 -38.75 -24.22
C SER A 303 1.04 -38.28 -24.82
N SER A 304 0.20 -37.58 -24.07
CA SER A 304 -1.12 -37.10 -24.50
C SER A 304 -1.11 -35.67 -25.08
N HIS A 305 0.06 -35.16 -25.54
CA HIS A 305 0.20 -33.76 -26.01
C HIS A 305 -0.20 -33.48 -27.44
N ARG A 306 -0.80 -34.44 -28.13
CA ARG A 306 -1.08 -34.34 -29.56
C ARG A 306 -1.88 -33.12 -30.02
N GLY A 307 -2.43 -32.32 -29.09
CA GLY A 307 -3.24 -31.13 -29.44
C GLY A 307 -2.56 -29.79 -29.33
N VAL A 308 -1.42 -29.65 -28.62
CA VAL A 308 -0.81 -28.33 -28.35
C VAL A 308 0.58 -28.18 -28.99
N ALA A 309 1.46 -29.18 -28.87
CA ALA A 309 2.80 -29.19 -29.45
C ALA A 309 3.15 -30.61 -29.93
N PRO A 310 2.78 -30.99 -31.16
CA PRO A 310 3.16 -32.27 -31.77
C PRO A 310 4.68 -32.42 -31.81
N ILE A 311 5.18 -33.69 -31.73
CA ILE A 311 6.63 -33.96 -31.72
C ILE A 311 7.34 -33.41 -32.94
N GLU A 312 6.68 -33.44 -34.10
CA GLU A 312 7.19 -32.87 -35.33
C GLU A 312 7.35 -31.35 -35.34
N SER A 313 6.74 -30.65 -34.40
CA SER A 313 6.88 -29.20 -34.24
C SER A 313 8.17 -28.77 -33.56
N TYR A 314 8.87 -29.69 -32.90
CA TYR A 314 10.08 -29.38 -32.19
C TYR A 314 11.29 -29.13 -33.08
N PRO A 315 12.20 -28.18 -32.72
CA PRO A 315 12.16 -27.36 -31.55
C PRO A 315 11.03 -26.33 -31.54
N ILE A 316 10.35 -26.16 -30.41
CA ILE A 316 9.35 -25.10 -30.24
C ILE A 316 9.96 -23.88 -29.55
N THR A 317 9.45 -22.69 -29.90
CA THR A 317 9.84 -21.43 -29.25
C THR A 317 8.61 -20.77 -28.65
N ILE A 318 8.71 -20.37 -27.36
CA ILE A 318 7.67 -19.63 -26.65
C ILE A 318 8.21 -18.23 -26.37
N ARG A 319 7.54 -17.21 -26.93
CA ARG A 319 7.98 -15.81 -26.84
C ARG A 319 6.83 -14.83 -26.65
N ASN A 320 7.17 -13.56 -26.45
CA ASN A 320 6.22 -12.45 -26.55
C ASN A 320 5.62 -12.37 -27.98
N PRO A 321 4.35 -11.88 -28.10
CA PRO A 321 3.78 -11.57 -29.41
C PRO A 321 4.53 -10.41 -30.07
N GLU A 322 4.64 -10.47 -31.38
CA GLU A 322 5.22 -9.42 -32.21
C GLU A 322 4.18 -8.75 -33.12
N PRO A 323 4.43 -7.52 -33.57
CA PRO A 323 3.56 -6.89 -34.56
C PRO A 323 3.47 -7.72 -35.83
N GLY A 324 2.25 -8.04 -36.27
CA GLY A 324 2.00 -8.85 -37.47
C GLY A 324 1.77 -10.34 -37.18
N ASP A 325 2.01 -10.82 -35.95
CA ASP A 325 1.71 -12.19 -35.54
C ASP A 325 0.24 -12.57 -35.82
N TYR A 326 0.05 -13.77 -36.34
CA TYR A 326 -1.27 -14.33 -36.64
C TYR A 326 -1.33 -15.82 -36.26
N LEU A 327 -2.53 -16.29 -35.98
CA LEU A 327 -2.84 -17.70 -35.79
C LEU A 327 -3.70 -18.16 -37.00
N LEU A 328 -3.42 -19.35 -37.49
CA LEU A 328 -4.28 -20.00 -38.50
C LEU A 328 -5.46 -20.67 -37.79
N ILE A 329 -6.68 -20.25 -38.11
CA ILE A 329 -7.93 -20.84 -37.61
C ILE A 329 -8.77 -21.20 -38.82
N ASP A 330 -9.09 -22.47 -38.98
CA ASP A 330 -9.85 -23.00 -40.13
C ASP A 330 -9.29 -22.55 -41.51
N GLY A 331 -7.95 -22.55 -41.66
CA GLY A 331 -7.23 -22.12 -42.84
C GLY A 331 -7.16 -20.60 -43.06
N HIS A 332 -7.73 -19.78 -42.16
CA HIS A 332 -7.72 -18.33 -42.28
C HIS A 332 -6.74 -17.68 -41.30
N ARG A 333 -5.99 -16.68 -41.79
CA ARG A 333 -5.11 -15.87 -40.93
C ARG A 333 -5.89 -14.93 -40.01
N ARG A 334 -5.76 -15.10 -38.71
CA ARG A 334 -6.33 -14.22 -37.70
C ARG A 334 -5.21 -13.50 -36.95
N LEU A 335 -5.09 -12.19 -37.12
CA LEU A 335 -4.10 -11.38 -36.40
C LEU A 335 -4.29 -11.50 -34.88
N LEU A 336 -3.22 -11.76 -34.13
CA LEU A 336 -3.30 -11.92 -32.70
C LEU A 336 -3.88 -10.69 -32.00
N ARG A 337 -3.57 -9.49 -32.53
CA ARG A 337 -4.17 -8.25 -32.01
C ARG A 337 -5.71 -8.29 -32.02
N ARG A 338 -6.32 -8.85 -33.06
CA ARG A 338 -7.77 -9.00 -33.14
C ARG A 338 -8.29 -10.07 -32.18
N LEU A 339 -7.64 -11.23 -32.15
CA LEU A 339 -7.97 -12.31 -31.22
C LEU A 339 -7.91 -11.86 -29.76
N PHE A 340 -6.91 -11.09 -29.38
CA PHE A 340 -6.78 -10.56 -28.03
C PHE A 340 -7.91 -9.58 -27.66
N ILE A 341 -8.43 -8.82 -28.63
CA ILE A 341 -9.58 -7.94 -28.43
C ILE A 341 -10.86 -8.79 -28.29
N ASP A 342 -11.07 -9.74 -29.15
CA ASP A 342 -12.25 -10.63 -29.15
C ASP A 342 -12.32 -11.47 -27.86
N TRP A 343 -11.18 -11.90 -27.35
CA TRP A 343 -11.05 -12.61 -26.06
C TRP A 343 -11.16 -11.69 -24.87
N LYS A 344 -11.27 -10.39 -25.05
CA LYS A 344 -11.22 -9.37 -23.99
C LYS A 344 -9.95 -9.45 -23.13
N LEU A 345 -8.83 -9.91 -23.73
CA LEU A 345 -7.54 -9.93 -23.03
C LEU A 345 -7.17 -8.50 -22.63
N PRO A 346 -6.92 -8.23 -21.33
CA PRO A 346 -6.54 -6.92 -20.86
C PRO A 346 -5.32 -6.36 -21.62
N ARG A 347 -5.38 -5.08 -21.99
CA ARG A 347 -4.37 -4.46 -22.89
C ARG A 347 -2.94 -4.59 -22.33
N HIS A 348 -2.79 -4.48 -21.01
CA HIS A 348 -1.51 -4.58 -20.34
C HIS A 348 -0.89 -5.98 -20.39
N ARG A 349 -1.68 -7.04 -20.55
CA ARG A 349 -1.19 -8.42 -20.68
C ARG A 349 -0.87 -8.81 -22.12
N ARG A 350 -1.32 -8.06 -23.14
CA ARG A 350 -1.19 -8.45 -24.55
C ARG A 350 0.25 -8.53 -25.01
N HIS A 351 1.13 -7.69 -24.51
CA HIS A 351 2.53 -7.64 -24.91
C HIS A 351 3.40 -8.73 -24.28
N SER A 352 2.96 -9.33 -23.17
CA SER A 352 3.63 -10.44 -22.48
C SER A 352 2.91 -11.77 -22.63
N TRP A 353 1.80 -11.83 -23.43
CA TRP A 353 1.02 -13.04 -23.60
C TRP A 353 1.81 -14.07 -24.40
N PRO A 354 2.02 -15.30 -23.90
CA PRO A 354 2.88 -16.27 -24.58
C PRO A 354 2.28 -16.71 -25.92
N VAL A 355 3.13 -16.79 -26.92
CA VAL A 355 2.85 -17.41 -28.22
C VAL A 355 3.86 -18.51 -28.48
N MET A 356 3.39 -19.66 -28.95
CA MET A 356 4.22 -20.82 -29.22
C MET A 356 4.39 -21.01 -30.74
N LEU A 357 5.64 -21.07 -31.14
CA LEU A 357 6.03 -21.27 -32.52
C LEU A 357 6.64 -22.67 -32.71
N ASP A 358 6.44 -23.26 -33.89
CA ASP A 358 7.11 -24.47 -34.31
C ASP A 358 8.54 -24.21 -34.80
N ARG A 359 9.22 -25.27 -35.24
CA ARG A 359 10.56 -25.21 -35.85
C ARG A 359 10.66 -24.37 -37.13
N HIS A 360 9.54 -24.05 -37.78
CA HIS A 360 9.48 -23.22 -38.97
C HIS A 360 9.17 -21.76 -38.66
N GLY A 361 8.96 -21.43 -37.34
CA GLY A 361 8.58 -20.09 -36.90
C GLY A 361 7.10 -19.76 -37.09
N GLU A 362 6.27 -20.76 -37.35
CA GLU A 362 4.82 -20.58 -37.43
C GLU A 362 4.16 -20.71 -36.05
N ILE A 363 3.18 -19.83 -35.77
CA ILE A 363 2.47 -19.87 -34.47
C ILE A 363 1.48 -21.04 -34.48
N ILE A 364 1.77 -22.05 -33.67
CA ILE A 364 0.95 -23.26 -33.53
C ILE A 364 -0.01 -23.22 -32.36
N PHE A 365 0.29 -22.38 -31.32
CA PHE A 365 -0.56 -22.28 -30.15
C PHE A 365 -0.51 -20.90 -29.50
N VAL A 366 -1.67 -20.41 -29.09
CA VAL A 366 -1.83 -19.21 -28.28
C VAL A 366 -2.87 -19.52 -27.21
N PRO A 367 -2.51 -19.43 -25.91
CA PRO A 367 -3.46 -19.68 -24.84
C PRO A 367 -4.66 -18.73 -24.92
N ARG A 368 -5.86 -19.29 -24.97
CA ARG A 368 -7.07 -18.47 -25.03
C ARG A 368 -7.38 -17.86 -23.68
N TYR A 369 -7.46 -16.53 -23.63
CA TYR A 369 -7.92 -15.84 -22.44
C TYR A 369 -9.44 -15.99 -22.26
N ARG A 370 -9.87 -16.35 -21.05
CA ARG A 370 -11.27 -16.41 -20.63
C ARG A 370 -11.38 -15.75 -19.24
N PRO A 371 -12.15 -14.65 -19.07
CA PRO A 371 -12.24 -13.94 -17.78
C PRO A 371 -12.78 -14.79 -16.63
N ASP A 372 -13.63 -15.76 -16.97
CA ASP A 372 -14.35 -16.64 -16.01
C ASP A 372 -13.61 -17.95 -15.73
N PHE A 373 -12.45 -18.15 -16.36
CA PHE A 373 -11.73 -19.41 -16.28
C PHE A 373 -10.79 -19.38 -15.09
N LYS A 374 -11.10 -20.15 -14.07
CA LYS A 374 -10.14 -20.46 -13.01
C LYS A 374 -9.01 -21.29 -13.62
N ILE A 375 -7.78 -20.89 -13.31
CA ILE A 375 -6.51 -21.42 -13.85
C ILE A 375 -6.34 -22.94 -13.67
N GLU A 376 -7.21 -23.61 -12.94
CA GLU A 376 -7.07 -25.00 -12.49
C GLU A 376 -7.30 -26.07 -13.54
N ASP A 377 -7.91 -25.75 -14.70
CA ASP A 377 -8.37 -26.80 -15.63
C ASP A 377 -7.47 -27.10 -16.82
N ASN A 378 -6.40 -26.31 -17.10
CA ASN A 378 -5.45 -26.67 -18.14
C ASN A 378 -4.08 -26.99 -17.53
N ARG A 379 -3.99 -28.18 -16.94
CA ARG A 379 -2.83 -28.69 -16.18
C ARG A 379 -1.50 -28.76 -16.94
N ARG A 380 -1.45 -28.39 -18.23
CA ARG A 380 -0.28 -28.55 -19.09
C ARG A 380 0.38 -27.26 -19.53
N PHE A 381 -0.41 -26.21 -19.69
CA PHE A 381 0.07 -24.88 -20.03
C PHE A 381 -0.83 -23.83 -19.42
N PHE A 382 -0.29 -22.97 -18.58
CA PHE A 382 -1.03 -21.83 -18.07
C PHE A 382 -0.14 -20.58 -18.01
N VAL A 383 -0.77 -19.43 -18.18
CA VAL A 383 -0.14 -18.11 -18.15
C VAL A 383 -0.22 -17.57 -16.74
N LYS A 384 0.90 -17.07 -16.24
CA LYS A 384 1.03 -16.48 -14.90
C LYS A 384 0.56 -15.03 -14.83
#